data_4b6986478298fe21dd321a6b0054ee62
#
_entry.id   4b6986478298fe21dd321a6b0054ee62
#
_cell.length_a   1.000
_cell.length_b   1.000
_cell.length_c   1.000
_cell.angle_alpha   90.00
_cell.angle_beta   90.00
_cell.angle_gamma   90.00
#
_symmetry.space_group_name_H-M   'P 1'
#
loop_
_entity.id
_entity.type
_entity.pdbx_description
1 polymer ?
#
loop_
_entity_poly.entity_id
_entity_poly.type
_entity_poly.pdbx_seq_one_letter_code
_entity_poly.pdbx_strand_id
1 'polypeptide(L)'
;VNIFADFIFHRIGLFMSTLATLKELLTKRILIIDGAMGTMIQRHKLEEADYRGERFADWASDLKGNNDLLVLTQPQIIQNIHEAYLDAGADIIETNSFNGTKVSMSDYHMEDLVHEINFEAARLAKAACEKYSTPDKPRFVAGVLGPTSRTCSISPNVNDPAFRNIS
;
A
#
# COMPACT_ATOMS: atom_id res chain seq x y z
N VAL A 1 -33.90 21.24 -11.09
CA VAL A 1 -32.45 21.08 -11.10
C VAL A 1 -32.16 19.82 -10.30
N ASN A 2 -31.61 18.82 -10.94
CA ASN A 2 -31.56 17.44 -10.42
C ASN A 2 -30.21 17.22 -9.74
N ILE A 3 -30.12 17.59 -8.47
CA ILE A 3 -28.90 17.52 -7.63
C ILE A 3 -28.31 16.09 -7.57
N PHE A 4 -29.13 15.06 -7.77
CA PHE A 4 -28.71 13.66 -7.80
C PHE A 4 -27.94 13.29 -9.08
N ALA A 5 -28.30 13.87 -10.22
CA ALA A 5 -27.60 13.63 -11.48
C ALA A 5 -26.20 14.29 -11.47
N ASP A 6 -26.07 15.49 -10.92
CA ASP A 6 -24.77 16.19 -10.79
C ASP A 6 -23.83 15.46 -9.84
N PHE A 7 -24.34 14.82 -8.78
CA PHE A 7 -23.51 14.06 -7.83
C PHE A 7 -22.96 12.75 -8.43
N ILE A 8 -23.76 12.07 -9.25
CA ILE A 8 -23.35 10.83 -9.94
C ILE A 8 -22.40 11.17 -11.09
N PHE A 9 -22.67 12.20 -11.87
CA PHE A 9 -21.80 12.65 -12.97
C PHE A 9 -20.45 13.17 -12.44
N HIS A 10 -20.44 13.84 -11.29
CA HIS A 10 -19.21 14.31 -10.66
C HIS A 10 -18.32 13.14 -10.19
N ARG A 11 -18.91 12.07 -9.64
CA ARG A 11 -18.14 10.87 -9.23
C ARG A 11 -17.62 10.04 -10.41
N ILE A 12 -18.43 9.86 -11.47
CA ILE A 12 -17.99 9.17 -12.69
C ILE A 12 -16.96 10.03 -13.44
N GLY A 13 -17.16 11.33 -13.51
CA GLY A 13 -16.22 12.27 -14.07
C GLY A 13 -14.88 12.31 -13.33
N LEU A 14 -14.87 12.18 -12.00
CA LEU A 14 -13.63 12.15 -11.20
C LEU A 14 -12.79 10.88 -11.47
N PHE A 15 -13.43 9.72 -11.66
CA PHE A 15 -12.72 8.47 -11.94
C PHE A 15 -12.11 8.45 -13.35
N MET A 16 -12.81 8.99 -14.34
CA MET A 16 -12.24 9.18 -15.68
C MET A 16 -11.22 10.34 -15.72
N SER A 17 -11.34 11.34 -14.84
CA SER A 17 -10.43 12.47 -14.78
C SER A 17 -9.05 12.09 -14.26
N THR A 18 -8.94 11.17 -13.28
CA THR A 18 -7.65 10.78 -12.69
C THR A 18 -6.71 10.16 -13.72
N LEU A 19 -7.18 9.19 -14.51
CA LEU A 19 -6.38 8.59 -15.58
C LEU A 19 -6.07 9.58 -16.72
N ALA A 20 -7.02 10.44 -17.07
CA ALA A 20 -6.83 11.48 -18.06
C ALA A 20 -5.79 12.50 -17.58
N THR A 21 -5.89 12.97 -16.35
CA THR A 21 -4.94 13.88 -15.72
C THR A 21 -3.54 13.27 -15.66
N LEU A 22 -3.42 11.99 -15.27
CA LEU A 22 -2.16 11.28 -15.21
C LEU A 22 -1.51 11.21 -16.61
N LYS A 23 -2.27 10.82 -17.65
CA LYS A 23 -1.79 10.78 -19.04
C LYS A 23 -1.38 12.15 -19.54
N GLU A 24 -2.15 13.18 -19.25
CA GLU A 24 -1.81 14.55 -19.65
C GLU A 24 -0.52 15.03 -18.99
N LEU A 25 -0.33 14.78 -17.69
CA LEU A 25 0.90 15.15 -16.97
C LEU A 25 2.12 14.43 -17.54
N LEU A 26 2.00 13.15 -17.89
CA LEU A 26 3.09 12.36 -18.51
C LEU A 26 3.54 12.91 -19.87
N THR A 27 2.69 13.67 -20.58
CA THR A 27 3.10 14.34 -21.81
C THR A 27 3.87 15.64 -21.55
N LYS A 28 3.76 16.20 -20.35
CA LYS A 28 4.34 17.50 -19.99
C LYS A 28 5.63 17.38 -19.19
N ARG A 29 5.74 16.36 -18.35
CA ARG A 29 6.88 16.17 -17.46
C ARG A 29 7.03 14.72 -16.98
N ILE A 30 8.18 14.38 -16.43
CA ILE A 30 8.41 13.15 -15.70
C ILE A 30 7.63 13.24 -14.37
N LEU A 31 6.93 12.16 -14.02
CA LEU A 31 6.31 12.00 -12.72
C LEU A 31 7.25 11.20 -11.81
N ILE A 32 7.41 11.67 -10.59
CA ILE A 32 8.28 11.07 -9.59
C ILE A 32 7.41 10.17 -8.69
N ILE A 33 7.76 8.89 -8.63
CA ILE A 33 7.22 7.95 -7.65
C ILE A 33 8.09 8.03 -6.38
N ASP A 34 7.49 7.77 -5.22
CA ASP A 34 8.24 7.61 -3.97
C ASP A 34 9.10 6.33 -4.00
N GLY A 35 9.65 5.95 -2.88
CA GLY A 35 10.42 4.71 -2.77
C GLY A 35 10.75 4.35 -1.32
N ALA A 36 11.51 3.29 -1.15
CA ALA A 36 12.19 2.87 0.06
C ALA A 36 11.36 2.99 1.37
N MET A 37 10.07 2.60 1.37
CA MET A 37 9.25 2.58 2.58
C MET A 37 9.95 1.84 3.71
N GLY A 38 10.49 0.63 3.46
CA GLY A 38 11.21 -0.15 4.46
C GLY A 38 12.43 0.58 5.04
N THR A 39 13.18 1.31 4.23
CA THR A 39 14.32 2.11 4.70
C THR A 39 13.87 3.25 5.62
N MET A 40 12.75 3.88 5.31
CA MET A 40 12.19 4.93 6.16
C MET A 40 11.69 4.36 7.49
N ILE A 41 11.02 3.20 7.47
CA ILE A 41 10.59 2.49 8.69
C ILE A 41 11.79 2.15 9.57
N GLN A 42 12.90 1.64 9.00
CA GLN A 42 14.11 1.28 9.76
C GLN A 42 14.71 2.45 10.57
N ARG A 43 14.52 3.69 10.13
CA ARG A 43 14.98 4.88 10.88
C ARG A 43 14.30 5.04 12.23
N HIS A 44 13.09 4.49 12.39
CA HIS A 44 12.34 4.53 13.64
C HIS A 44 12.82 3.49 14.66
N LYS A 45 13.66 2.51 14.25
CA LYS A 45 14.25 1.47 15.13
C LYS A 45 13.19 0.75 15.96
N LEU A 46 12.08 0.40 15.32
CA LEU A 46 10.94 -0.26 15.97
C LEU A 46 11.34 -1.64 16.50
N GLU A 47 10.87 -1.95 17.70
CA GLU A 47 11.06 -3.23 18.38
C GLU A 47 9.76 -4.06 18.33
N GLU A 48 9.81 -5.31 18.79
CA GLU A 48 8.67 -6.24 18.75
C GLU A 48 7.39 -5.63 19.35
N ALA A 49 7.52 -4.93 20.48
CA ALA A 49 6.37 -4.28 21.13
C ALA A 49 5.69 -3.21 20.24
N ASP A 50 6.48 -2.50 19.42
CA ASP A 50 5.96 -1.49 18.50
C ASP A 50 5.18 -2.12 17.35
N TYR A 51 5.67 -3.26 16.81
CA TYR A 51 4.98 -4.02 15.78
C TYR A 51 3.69 -4.64 16.29
N ARG A 52 3.65 -5.10 17.56
CA ARG A 52 2.44 -5.64 18.19
C ARG A 52 1.40 -4.56 18.44
N GLY A 53 1.81 -3.40 18.93
CA GLY A 53 0.92 -2.40 19.46
C GLY A 53 0.03 -3.01 20.57
N GLU A 54 -1.06 -2.34 20.90
CA GLU A 54 -2.02 -2.86 21.90
C GLU A 54 -2.82 -4.04 21.35
N ARG A 55 -3.18 -4.00 20.09
CA ARG A 55 -4.10 -4.96 19.46
C ARG A 55 -3.54 -6.37 19.39
N PHE A 56 -2.25 -6.53 19.23
CA PHE A 56 -1.58 -7.82 19.02
C PHE A 56 -0.58 -8.14 20.13
N ALA A 57 -0.75 -7.55 21.32
CA ALA A 57 0.16 -7.72 22.46
C ALA A 57 0.42 -9.20 22.79
N ASP A 58 -0.63 -10.03 22.77
CA ASP A 58 -0.59 -11.46 23.08
C ASP A 58 -0.54 -12.36 21.83
N TRP A 59 -0.15 -11.81 20.65
CA TRP A 59 -0.06 -12.61 19.44
C TRP A 59 1.01 -13.70 19.57
N ALA A 60 0.69 -14.92 19.10
CA ALA A 60 1.54 -16.08 19.33
C ALA A 60 2.87 -16.08 18.59
N SER A 61 2.95 -15.37 17.45
CA SER A 61 4.15 -15.28 16.64
C SER A 61 4.88 -13.95 16.82
N ASP A 62 6.19 -13.92 16.60
CA ASP A 62 6.93 -12.66 16.51
C ASP A 62 6.47 -11.85 15.30
N LEU A 63 6.29 -10.53 15.50
CA LEU A 63 5.75 -9.62 14.48
C LEU A 63 6.79 -8.63 13.97
N LYS A 64 7.96 -8.55 14.61
CA LYS A 64 9.05 -7.67 14.17
C LYS A 64 9.47 -8.00 12.75
N GLY A 65 9.44 -7.00 11.88
CA GLY A 65 9.72 -7.15 10.45
C GLY A 65 8.48 -7.20 9.56
N ASN A 66 7.27 -7.40 10.12
CA ASN A 66 6.03 -7.28 9.37
C ASN A 66 5.68 -5.79 9.15
N ASN A 67 6.36 -5.17 8.20
CA ASN A 67 6.21 -3.74 7.95
C ASN A 67 4.81 -3.37 7.45
N ASP A 68 4.12 -4.27 6.79
CA ASP A 68 2.77 -4.04 6.28
C ASP A 68 1.74 -3.95 7.42
N LEU A 69 1.99 -4.66 8.54
CA LEU A 69 1.17 -4.59 9.75
C LEU A 69 1.16 -3.19 10.38
N LEU A 70 2.21 -2.39 10.17
CA LEU A 70 2.35 -1.07 10.77
C LEU A 70 1.26 -0.08 10.35
N VAL A 71 0.53 -0.35 9.28
CA VAL A 71 -0.66 0.43 8.92
C VAL A 71 -1.77 0.32 9.97
N LEU A 72 -1.77 -0.77 10.76
CA LEU A 72 -2.72 -1.02 11.86
C LEU A 72 -2.15 -0.63 13.22
N THR A 73 -0.86 -0.87 13.46
CA THR A 73 -0.25 -0.72 14.79
C THR A 73 0.48 0.61 14.95
N GLN A 74 1.04 1.17 13.88
CA GLN A 74 1.78 2.43 13.86
C GLN A 74 1.36 3.34 12.70
N PRO A 75 0.04 3.60 12.50
CA PRO A 75 -0.45 4.32 11.31
C PRO A 75 0.15 5.70 11.16
N GLN A 76 0.49 6.38 12.28
CA GLN A 76 1.10 7.70 12.25
C GLN A 76 2.51 7.68 11.65
N ILE A 77 3.28 6.63 11.88
CA ILE A 77 4.62 6.49 11.28
C ILE A 77 4.48 6.36 9.76
N ILE A 78 3.58 5.50 9.27
CA ILE A 78 3.33 5.31 7.84
C ILE A 78 2.82 6.61 7.20
N GLN A 79 1.86 7.29 7.87
CA GLN A 79 1.35 8.58 7.41
C GLN A 79 2.47 9.61 7.27
N ASN A 80 3.36 9.74 8.27
CA ASN A 80 4.47 10.68 8.26
C ASN A 80 5.47 10.37 7.15
N ILE A 81 5.71 9.09 6.85
CA ILE A 81 6.59 8.69 5.74
C ILE A 81 5.98 9.09 4.39
N HIS A 82 4.70 8.83 4.17
CA HIS A 82 4.01 9.28 2.96
C HIS A 82 4.08 10.80 2.81
N GLU A 83 3.80 11.53 3.88
CA GLU A 83 3.85 12.99 3.88
C GLU A 83 5.27 13.52 3.58
N ALA A 84 6.31 12.90 4.13
CA ALA A 84 7.69 13.29 3.86
C ALA A 84 8.08 13.13 2.37
N TYR A 85 7.62 12.06 1.71
CA TYR A 85 7.84 11.90 0.28
C TYR A 85 7.05 12.92 -0.56
N LEU A 86 5.82 13.21 -0.18
CA LEU A 86 4.99 14.21 -0.86
C LEU A 86 5.56 15.63 -0.70
N ASP A 87 6.09 15.94 0.49
CA ASP A 87 6.76 17.21 0.78
C ASP A 87 8.05 17.35 -0.05
N ALA A 88 8.82 16.27 -0.18
CA ALA A 88 9.99 16.21 -1.04
C ALA A 88 9.66 16.31 -2.54
N GLY A 89 8.39 16.22 -2.92
CA GLY A 89 7.92 16.47 -4.27
C GLY A 89 7.43 15.27 -5.05
N ALA A 90 7.34 14.07 -4.46
CA ALA A 90 6.79 12.89 -5.12
C ALA A 90 5.38 13.16 -5.67
N ASP A 91 5.11 12.72 -6.88
CA ASP A 91 3.81 12.85 -7.55
C ASP A 91 2.91 11.65 -7.27
N ILE A 92 3.53 10.48 -7.09
CA ILE A 92 2.88 9.21 -6.87
C ILE A 92 3.50 8.60 -5.61
N ILE A 93 2.67 8.15 -4.68
CA ILE A 93 3.12 7.37 -3.53
C ILE A 93 2.55 5.96 -3.58
N GLU A 94 3.34 5.01 -3.09
CA GLU A 94 2.99 3.61 -3.03
C GLU A 94 2.34 3.26 -1.69
N THR A 95 1.34 2.34 -1.73
CA THR A 95 0.75 1.83 -0.48
C THR A 95 1.76 0.96 0.27
N ASN A 96 1.75 1.00 1.61
CA ASN A 96 2.55 0.10 2.43
C ASN A 96 1.88 -1.28 2.52
N SER A 97 1.86 -2.02 1.40
CA SER A 97 1.19 -3.31 1.24
C SER A 97 1.96 -4.31 0.38
N PHE A 98 3.29 -4.17 0.31
CA PHE A 98 4.15 -5.00 -0.54
C PHE A 98 4.00 -6.50 -0.25
N ASN A 99 3.94 -6.89 1.02
CA ASN A 99 3.70 -8.25 1.49
C ASN A 99 2.25 -8.47 1.96
N GLY A 100 1.33 -7.58 1.64
CA GLY A 100 -0.07 -7.64 2.02
C GLY A 100 -0.86 -8.76 1.32
N THR A 101 -0.31 -9.97 1.27
CA THR A 101 -0.90 -11.16 0.64
C THR A 101 -1.08 -12.28 1.67
N LYS A 102 -2.05 -13.18 1.45
CA LYS A 102 -2.23 -14.35 2.33
C LYS A 102 -0.97 -15.21 2.39
N VAL A 103 -0.23 -15.31 1.30
CA VAL A 103 1.01 -16.10 1.23
C VAL A 103 2.07 -15.52 2.17
N SER A 104 2.30 -14.21 2.14
CA SER A 104 3.31 -13.57 2.99
C SER A 104 2.84 -13.44 4.44
N MET A 105 1.55 -13.15 4.66
CA MET A 105 0.99 -13.05 6.01
C MET A 105 0.88 -14.38 6.74
N SER A 106 0.96 -15.52 6.03
CA SER A 106 1.02 -16.85 6.67
C SER A 106 2.26 -17.04 7.54
N ASP A 107 3.36 -16.33 7.27
CA ASP A 107 4.57 -16.37 8.10
C ASP A 107 4.33 -15.82 9.51
N TYR A 108 3.28 -15.01 9.66
CA TYR A 108 2.88 -14.38 10.92
C TYR A 108 1.53 -14.91 11.45
N HIS A 109 0.91 -15.88 10.77
CA HIS A 109 -0.45 -16.39 11.06
C HIS A 109 -1.52 -15.28 11.01
N MET A 110 -1.38 -14.36 10.04
CA MET A 110 -2.22 -13.16 9.89
C MET A 110 -2.96 -13.10 8.53
N GLU A 111 -3.21 -14.23 7.89
CA GLU A 111 -3.85 -14.33 6.57
C GLU A 111 -5.23 -13.66 6.54
N ASP A 112 -5.96 -13.70 7.65
CA ASP A 112 -7.30 -13.11 7.76
C ASP A 112 -7.28 -11.57 7.83
N LEU A 113 -6.13 -10.97 8.15
CA LEU A 113 -5.96 -9.52 8.23
C LEU A 113 -5.59 -8.87 6.88
N VAL A 114 -5.34 -9.66 5.84
CA VAL A 114 -4.86 -9.16 4.53
C VAL A 114 -5.78 -8.09 3.96
N HIS A 115 -7.09 -8.28 4.02
CA HIS A 115 -8.04 -7.29 3.52
C HIS A 115 -7.94 -5.97 4.31
N GLU A 116 -7.90 -6.04 5.63
CA GLU A 116 -7.81 -4.86 6.50
C GLU A 116 -6.50 -4.11 6.30
N ILE A 117 -5.37 -4.84 6.24
CA ILE A 117 -4.04 -4.25 5.99
C ILE A 117 -4.04 -3.48 4.66
N ASN A 118 -4.50 -4.09 3.56
CA ASN A 118 -4.53 -3.43 2.27
C ASN A 118 -5.49 -2.23 2.23
N PHE A 119 -6.64 -2.34 2.89
CA PHE A 119 -7.61 -1.25 2.99
C PHE A 119 -7.01 -0.05 3.73
N GLU A 120 -6.41 -0.28 4.91
CA GLU A 120 -5.79 0.77 5.71
C GLU A 120 -4.56 1.37 5.03
N ALA A 121 -3.73 0.56 4.36
CA ALA A 121 -2.61 1.05 3.57
C ALA A 121 -3.07 2.03 2.47
N ALA A 122 -4.12 1.67 1.74
CA ALA A 122 -4.69 2.53 0.71
C ALA A 122 -5.33 3.80 1.31
N ARG A 123 -6.02 3.67 2.47
CA ARG A 123 -6.65 4.79 3.17
C ARG A 123 -5.63 5.82 3.63
N LEU A 124 -4.52 5.37 4.25
CA LEU A 124 -3.45 6.26 4.72
C LEU A 124 -2.78 6.99 3.56
N ALA A 125 -2.40 6.26 2.50
CA ALA A 125 -1.79 6.85 1.32
C ALA A 125 -2.73 7.88 0.65
N LYS A 126 -4.02 7.56 0.54
CA LYS A 126 -5.01 8.47 -0.01
C LYS A 126 -5.16 9.73 0.82
N ALA A 127 -5.25 9.61 2.14
CA ALA A 127 -5.34 10.75 3.05
C ALA A 127 -4.13 11.69 2.93
N ALA A 128 -2.91 11.12 2.81
CA ALA A 128 -1.72 11.91 2.56
C ALA A 128 -1.79 12.64 1.21
N CYS A 129 -2.16 11.94 0.13
CA CYS A 129 -2.31 12.55 -1.19
C CYS A 129 -3.34 13.68 -1.20
N GLU A 130 -4.49 13.51 -0.55
CA GLU A 130 -5.54 14.54 -0.46
C GLU A 130 -5.03 15.81 0.24
N LYS A 131 -4.22 15.66 1.28
CA LYS A 131 -3.61 16.77 2.02
C LYS A 131 -2.61 17.58 1.17
N TYR A 132 -1.86 16.92 0.29
CA TYR A 132 -0.78 17.54 -0.50
C TYR A 132 -1.16 17.84 -1.96
N SER A 133 -2.32 17.40 -2.43
CA SER A 133 -2.77 17.68 -3.78
C SER A 133 -3.22 19.12 -3.94
N THR A 134 -2.82 19.73 -5.05
CA THR A 134 -3.33 21.02 -5.52
C THR A 134 -3.82 20.88 -6.96
N PRO A 135 -4.64 21.80 -7.49
CA PRO A 135 -5.04 21.78 -8.89
C PRO A 135 -3.86 21.73 -9.86
N ASP A 136 -2.76 22.40 -9.54
CA ASP A 136 -1.57 22.47 -10.38
C ASP A 136 -0.61 21.28 -10.16
N LYS A 137 -0.70 20.64 -9.00
CA LYS A 137 0.14 19.51 -8.62
C LYS A 137 -0.68 18.41 -7.94
N PRO A 138 -1.53 17.69 -8.68
CA PRO A 138 -2.25 16.56 -8.13
C PRO A 138 -1.30 15.44 -7.73
N ARG A 139 -1.66 14.70 -6.67
CA ARG A 139 -0.90 13.56 -6.16
C ARG A 139 -1.71 12.29 -6.36
N PHE A 140 -1.02 11.18 -6.57
CA PHE A 140 -1.62 9.91 -6.92
C PHE A 140 -1.16 8.81 -5.95
N VAL A 141 -2.00 7.79 -5.80
CA VAL A 141 -1.68 6.58 -5.04
C VAL A 141 -1.53 5.42 -6.01
N ALA A 142 -0.45 4.67 -5.88
CA ALA A 142 -0.24 3.39 -6.55
C ALA A 142 -0.40 2.26 -5.53
N GLY A 143 -1.27 1.29 -5.81
CA GLY A 143 -1.36 0.06 -5.04
C GLY A 143 -0.16 -0.84 -5.33
N VAL A 144 0.52 -1.31 -4.28
CA VAL A 144 1.70 -2.17 -4.41
C VAL A 144 1.30 -3.63 -4.28
N LEU A 145 1.80 -4.44 -5.21
CA LEU A 145 1.71 -5.90 -5.19
C LEU A 145 3.13 -6.46 -5.28
N GLY A 146 3.63 -6.99 -4.19
CA GLY A 146 4.93 -7.64 -4.15
C GLY A 146 4.89 -9.06 -4.71
N PRO A 147 6.05 -9.65 -5.03
CA PRO A 147 6.14 -11.03 -5.45
C PRO A 147 5.81 -11.97 -4.29
N THR A 148 5.37 -13.18 -4.63
CA THR A 148 5.17 -14.25 -3.64
C THR A 148 6.22 -15.34 -3.79
N SER A 149 6.45 -16.11 -2.73
CA SER A 149 7.28 -17.33 -2.76
C SER A 149 6.59 -18.50 -3.49
N ARG A 150 5.36 -18.32 -3.95
CA ARG A 150 4.57 -19.32 -4.66
C ARG A 150 4.66 -19.11 -6.17
N THR A 151 4.70 -20.21 -6.92
CA THR A 151 4.75 -20.16 -8.39
C THR A 151 3.81 -21.17 -9.02
N CYS A 152 3.14 -20.75 -10.11
CA CYS A 152 2.34 -21.61 -10.97
C CYS A 152 3.15 -22.16 -12.17
N SER A 153 4.32 -21.59 -12.44
CA SER A 153 5.08 -21.88 -13.67
C SER A 153 6.09 -23.01 -13.51
N ILE A 154 6.61 -23.21 -12.30
CA ILE A 154 7.64 -24.23 -12.02
C ILE A 154 7.14 -25.16 -10.92
N SER A 155 7.34 -26.47 -11.09
CA SER A 155 7.11 -27.43 -10.02
C SER A 155 8.19 -27.30 -8.95
N PRO A 156 7.84 -27.08 -7.67
CA PRO A 156 8.80 -27.17 -6.57
C PRO A 156 9.15 -28.62 -6.19
N ASN A 157 8.42 -29.61 -6.74
CA ASN A 157 8.67 -31.02 -6.50
C ASN A 157 9.41 -31.62 -7.71
N VAL A 158 10.66 -32.02 -7.50
CA VAL A 158 11.52 -32.62 -8.55
C VAL A 158 10.94 -33.92 -9.12
N ASN A 159 10.20 -34.69 -8.32
CA ASN A 159 9.63 -35.96 -8.70
C ASN A 159 8.22 -35.85 -9.30
N ASP A 160 7.60 -34.69 -9.28
CA ASP A 160 6.29 -34.41 -9.87
C ASP A 160 6.31 -33.12 -10.67
N PRO A 161 6.61 -33.14 -11.96
CA PRO A 161 6.66 -31.94 -12.79
C PRO A 161 5.32 -31.21 -12.93
N ALA A 162 4.21 -31.87 -12.63
CA ALA A 162 2.87 -31.27 -12.68
C ALA A 162 2.45 -30.60 -11.37
N PHE A 163 3.15 -30.87 -10.26
CA PHE A 163 2.83 -30.30 -8.97
C PHE A 163 2.96 -28.77 -8.99
N ARG A 164 1.98 -28.10 -8.40
CA ARG A 164 1.99 -26.65 -8.17
C ARG A 164 1.63 -26.39 -6.72
N ASN A 165 2.30 -25.43 -6.12
CA ASN A 165 2.02 -25.04 -4.73
C ASN A 165 1.00 -23.89 -4.63
N ILE A 166 0.43 -23.49 -5.75
CA ILE A 166 -0.69 -22.57 -5.88
C ILE A 166 -1.49 -22.92 -7.15
N SER A 167 -2.80 -22.81 -7.08
CA SER A 167 -3.74 -23.05 -8.19
C SER A 167 -4.43 -21.75 -8.60
#